data_7bbbe4c55a1772b2c67edf460a1042b6
#
_entry.id   7bbbe4c55a1772b2c67edf460a1042b6
#
_cell.length_a   1.000
_cell.length_b   1.000
_cell.length_c   1.000
_cell.angle_alpha   90.00
_cell.angle_beta   90.00
_cell.angle_gamma   90.00
#
_symmetry.space_group_name_H-M   'P 1'
#
loop_
_entity.id
_entity.type
_entity.pdbx_description
1 polymer ?
#
loop_
_entity_poly.entity_id
_entity_poly.type
_entity_poly.pdbx_seq_one_letter_code
_entity_poly.pdbx_strand_id
1 'polypeptide(L)'
;GQLNPAAYPVFALAAVPLLIGGILVSALATHHKIPTLRVPTKEKFSVTRVVSEVRLAFKIPSFTAVVCASVIFGISQGMIQALILYTATYFFALTPNMLSLLFTCAIVGMICGSAASRPLSALMTEKKVLFIAGMCWYAFFTSVIIILKLLGALPDDAELVGWLYIISSGFFSA
;
A
#
# COMPACT_ATOMS: atom_id res chain seq x y z
N GLY A 1 4.05 7.07 -25.16
CA GLY A 1 3.40 5.87 -24.67
C GLY A 1 4.26 5.17 -23.63
N GLN A 2 3.67 4.28 -22.83
CA GLN A 2 4.32 3.54 -21.74
C GLN A 2 5.54 2.70 -22.19
N LEU A 3 5.67 2.43 -23.47
CA LEU A 3 6.79 1.69 -24.05
C LEU A 3 7.92 2.58 -24.59
N ASN A 4 7.88 3.89 -24.33
CA ASN A 4 8.94 4.79 -24.77
C ASN A 4 10.13 4.76 -23.78
N PRO A 5 11.27 4.15 -24.14
CA PRO A 5 12.43 4.04 -23.24
C PRO A 5 13.02 5.40 -22.84
N ALA A 6 12.82 6.45 -23.66
CA ALA A 6 13.33 7.78 -23.38
C ALA A 6 12.64 8.48 -22.18
N ALA A 7 11.48 8.00 -21.74
CA ALA A 7 10.80 8.54 -20.58
C ALA A 7 11.38 8.05 -19.23
N TYR A 8 12.04 6.89 -19.21
CA TYR A 8 12.55 6.28 -17.97
C TYR A 8 13.68 7.08 -17.31
N PRO A 9 14.67 7.63 -18.01
CA PRO A 9 15.71 8.46 -17.40
C PRO A 9 15.14 9.72 -16.74
N VAL A 10 14.16 10.37 -17.37
CA VAL A 10 13.51 11.57 -16.81
C VAL A 10 12.74 11.21 -15.53
N PHE A 11 12.01 10.10 -15.56
CA PHE A 11 11.34 9.59 -14.37
C PHE A 11 12.32 9.25 -13.25
N ALA A 12 13.42 8.57 -13.55
CA ALA A 12 14.44 8.22 -12.56
C ALA A 12 15.07 9.47 -11.93
N LEU A 13 15.39 10.49 -12.74
CA LEU A 13 15.93 11.76 -12.24
C LEU A 13 14.97 12.49 -11.30
N ALA A 14 13.66 12.34 -11.48
CA ALA A 14 12.67 12.92 -10.57
C ALA A 14 12.45 12.04 -9.33
N ALA A 15 12.39 10.72 -9.49
CA ALA A 15 12.09 9.78 -8.42
C ALA A 15 13.25 9.65 -7.40
N VAL A 16 14.50 9.62 -7.87
CA VAL A 16 15.67 9.45 -6.98
C VAL A 16 15.83 10.57 -5.95
N PRO A 17 15.78 11.87 -6.32
CA PRO A 17 15.84 12.96 -5.32
C PRO A 17 14.67 12.92 -4.34
N LEU A 18 13.47 12.52 -4.79
CA LEU A 18 12.28 12.43 -3.94
C LEU A 18 12.43 11.32 -2.90
N LEU A 19 12.94 10.15 -3.31
CA LEU A 19 13.23 9.05 -2.41
C LEU A 19 14.33 9.40 -1.40
N ILE A 20 15.44 9.98 -1.86
CA ILE A 20 16.54 10.42 -1.00
C ILE A 20 16.05 11.49 -0.02
N GLY A 21 15.27 12.47 -0.51
CA GLY A 21 14.69 13.52 0.32
C GLY A 21 13.79 12.96 1.40
N GLY A 22 12.92 12.00 1.08
CA GLY A 22 12.06 11.32 2.04
C GLY A 22 12.84 10.59 3.13
N ILE A 23 13.90 9.87 2.76
CA ILE A 23 14.78 9.18 3.71
C ILE A 23 15.51 10.19 4.62
N LEU A 24 16.06 11.26 4.04
CA LEU A 24 16.76 12.29 4.81
C LEU A 24 15.83 13.02 5.78
N VAL A 25 14.64 13.41 5.34
CA VAL A 25 13.63 14.04 6.21
C VAL A 25 13.25 13.11 7.35
N SER A 26 13.01 11.83 7.08
CA SER A 26 12.71 10.84 8.11
C SER A 26 13.87 10.68 9.11
N ALA A 27 15.10 10.57 8.62
CA ALA A 27 16.30 10.43 9.44
C ALA A 27 16.52 11.67 10.32
N LEU A 28 16.41 12.86 9.75
CA LEU A 28 16.58 14.13 10.48
C LEU A 28 15.47 14.34 11.51
N ALA A 29 14.22 14.04 11.15
CA ALA A 29 13.07 14.17 12.05
C ALA A 29 13.17 13.24 13.27
N THR A 30 13.78 12.07 13.12
CA THR A 30 13.97 11.11 14.21
C THR A 30 15.30 11.26 14.95
N HIS A 31 16.24 12.06 14.43
CA HIS A 31 17.58 12.22 14.99
C HIS A 31 17.58 12.67 16.46
N HIS A 32 16.65 13.58 16.84
CA HIS A 32 16.53 14.06 18.22
C HIS A 32 16.10 12.97 19.23
N LYS A 33 15.60 11.83 18.75
CA LYS A 33 15.22 10.68 19.58
C LYS A 33 16.40 9.75 19.91
N ILE A 34 17.53 9.88 19.20
CA ILE A 34 18.70 9.00 19.38
C ILE A 34 19.19 8.98 20.84
N PRO A 35 19.33 10.14 21.55
CA PRO A 35 19.77 10.14 22.94
C PRO A 35 18.83 9.44 23.91
N THR A 36 17.55 9.29 23.55
CA THR A 36 16.53 8.64 24.39
C THR A 36 16.42 7.12 24.14
N LEU A 37 17.11 6.61 23.12
CA LEU A 37 17.15 5.19 22.82
C LEU A 37 18.01 4.44 23.83
N ARG A 38 17.49 3.31 24.31
CA ARG A 38 18.23 2.40 25.17
C ARG A 38 19.45 1.87 24.39
N VAL A 39 20.65 2.15 24.90
CA VAL A 39 21.87 1.59 24.30
C VAL A 39 21.85 0.07 24.49
N PRO A 40 21.78 -0.72 23.42
CA PRO A 40 21.83 -2.16 23.55
C PRO A 40 23.20 -2.57 24.08
N THR A 41 23.24 -3.55 24.98
CA THR A 41 24.49 -4.18 25.42
C THR A 41 25.26 -4.65 24.18
N LYS A 42 26.55 -4.28 24.11
CA LYS A 42 27.44 -4.68 23.00
C LYS A 42 27.67 -6.20 23.06
N GLU A 43 26.76 -6.95 22.52
CA GLU A 43 26.91 -8.39 22.39
C GLU A 43 27.48 -8.75 21.02
N LYS A 44 28.41 -9.73 20.98
CA LYS A 44 29.02 -10.17 19.73
C LYS A 44 27.92 -10.75 18.82
N PHE A 45 27.90 -10.30 17.58
CA PHE A 45 27.00 -10.84 16.57
C PHE A 45 27.28 -12.33 16.36
N SER A 46 26.29 -13.17 16.58
CA SER A 46 26.34 -14.60 16.33
C SER A 46 25.14 -15.02 15.51
N VAL A 47 25.37 -15.61 14.33
CA VAL A 47 24.30 -16.11 13.45
C VAL A 47 23.48 -17.18 14.18
N THR A 48 24.12 -18.04 14.94
CA THR A 48 23.45 -19.11 15.72
C THR A 48 22.46 -18.51 16.72
N ARG A 49 22.81 -17.39 17.35
CA ARG A 49 21.93 -16.69 18.28
C ARG A 49 20.73 -16.09 17.55
N VAL A 50 20.95 -15.40 16.41
CA VAL A 50 19.86 -14.84 15.60
C VAL A 50 18.86 -15.92 15.19
N VAL A 51 19.35 -17.06 14.71
CA VAL A 51 18.49 -18.20 14.34
C VAL A 51 17.72 -18.73 15.55
N SER A 52 18.36 -18.83 16.72
CA SER A 52 17.68 -19.29 17.95
C SER A 52 16.61 -18.31 18.42
N GLU A 53 16.87 -16.99 18.34
CA GLU A 53 15.92 -15.94 18.69
C GLU A 53 14.72 -15.92 17.74
N VAL A 54 14.96 -16.06 16.43
CA VAL A 54 13.90 -16.20 15.42
C VAL A 54 13.06 -17.45 15.70
N ARG A 55 13.70 -18.59 15.96
CA ARG A 55 12.98 -19.83 16.32
C ARG A 55 12.15 -19.68 17.59
N LEU A 56 12.66 -18.95 18.57
CA LEU A 56 11.91 -18.67 19.80
C LEU A 56 10.69 -17.77 19.52
N ALA A 57 10.85 -16.75 18.68
CA ALA A 57 9.75 -15.88 18.27
C ALA A 57 8.62 -16.67 17.59
N PHE A 58 8.95 -17.63 16.72
CA PHE A 58 7.97 -18.52 16.07
C PHE A 58 7.24 -19.48 17.02
N LYS A 59 7.73 -19.68 18.25
CA LYS A 59 6.98 -20.40 19.28
C LYS A 59 5.82 -19.61 19.87
N ILE A 60 5.81 -18.30 19.67
CA ILE A 60 4.72 -17.43 20.13
C ILE A 60 3.60 -17.48 19.07
N PRO A 61 2.41 -18.04 19.39
CA PRO A 61 1.38 -18.26 18.37
C PRO A 61 0.87 -16.97 17.74
N SER A 62 0.80 -15.88 18.51
CA SER A 62 0.40 -14.57 17.97
C SER A 62 1.41 -14.03 16.95
N PHE A 63 2.70 -14.21 17.17
CA PHE A 63 3.74 -13.79 16.25
C PHE A 63 3.66 -14.60 14.94
N THR A 64 3.55 -15.92 15.06
CA THR A 64 3.44 -16.83 13.90
C THR A 64 2.20 -16.50 13.06
N ALA A 65 1.05 -16.26 13.71
CA ALA A 65 -0.18 -15.87 13.03
C ALA A 65 -0.01 -14.56 12.24
N VAL A 66 0.63 -13.53 12.83
CA VAL A 66 0.89 -12.25 12.16
C VAL A 66 1.84 -12.44 10.97
N VAL A 67 2.91 -13.22 11.12
CA VAL A 67 3.86 -13.49 10.02
C VAL A 67 3.15 -14.22 8.86
N CYS A 68 2.39 -15.28 9.15
CA CYS A 68 1.64 -16.01 8.13
C CYS A 68 0.62 -15.10 7.42
N ALA A 69 -0.13 -14.30 8.17
CA ALA A 69 -1.07 -13.33 7.59
C ALA A 69 -0.35 -12.30 6.70
N SER A 70 0.81 -11.80 7.12
CA SER A 70 1.60 -10.84 6.35
C SER A 70 2.13 -11.44 5.04
N VAL A 71 2.53 -12.71 5.04
CA VAL A 71 2.98 -13.42 3.83
C VAL A 71 1.81 -13.57 2.85
N ILE A 72 0.64 -14.04 3.32
CA ILE A 72 -0.56 -14.18 2.48
C ILE A 72 -0.98 -12.83 1.91
N PHE A 73 -1.00 -11.79 2.75
CA PHE A 73 -1.30 -10.43 2.31
C PHE A 73 -0.29 -9.92 1.27
N GLY A 74 1.00 -10.14 1.48
CA GLY A 74 2.05 -9.75 0.53
C GLY A 74 1.91 -10.43 -0.83
N ILE A 75 1.57 -11.73 -0.85
CA ILE A 75 1.28 -12.47 -2.10
C ILE A 75 0.07 -11.85 -2.81
N SER A 76 -1.02 -11.61 -2.08
CA SER A 76 -2.24 -11.01 -2.64
C SER A 76 -1.97 -9.62 -3.22
N GLN A 77 -1.21 -8.79 -2.50
CA GLN A 77 -0.82 -7.46 -2.98
C GLN A 77 0.07 -7.53 -4.23
N GLY A 78 1.02 -8.46 -4.28
CA GLY A 78 1.84 -8.69 -5.46
C GLY A 78 1.00 -9.07 -6.69
N MET A 79 0.01 -9.92 -6.53
CA MET A 79 -0.93 -10.29 -7.61
C MET A 79 -1.77 -9.09 -8.06
N ILE A 80 -2.32 -8.31 -7.14
CA ILE A 80 -3.10 -7.10 -7.46
C ILE A 80 -2.24 -6.12 -8.24
N GLN A 81 -1.02 -5.84 -7.78
CA GLN A 81 -0.10 -4.91 -8.44
C GLN A 81 0.30 -5.37 -9.85
N ALA A 82 0.47 -6.67 -10.07
CA ALA A 82 0.76 -7.21 -11.38
C ALA A 82 -0.44 -7.08 -12.35
N LEU A 83 -1.66 -7.23 -11.83
CA LEU A 83 -2.87 -7.25 -12.63
C LEU A 83 -3.51 -5.86 -12.81
N ILE A 84 -3.20 -4.89 -11.94
CA ILE A 84 -3.86 -3.57 -11.96
C ILE A 84 -3.73 -2.88 -13.33
N LEU A 85 -2.55 -2.96 -13.94
CA LEU A 85 -2.29 -2.36 -15.24
C LEU A 85 -3.09 -3.06 -16.34
N TYR A 86 -3.16 -4.38 -16.30
CA TYR A 86 -3.97 -5.17 -17.24
C TYR A 86 -5.46 -4.86 -17.10
N THR A 87 -5.96 -4.86 -15.89
CA THR A 87 -7.36 -4.57 -15.58
C THR A 87 -7.72 -3.14 -16.04
N ALA A 88 -6.89 -2.17 -15.73
CA ALA A 88 -7.12 -0.78 -16.12
C ALA A 88 -7.10 -0.61 -17.66
N THR A 89 -6.14 -1.23 -18.35
CA THR A 89 -5.94 -1.01 -19.79
C THR A 89 -6.89 -1.85 -20.65
N TYR A 90 -7.09 -3.13 -20.31
CA TYR A 90 -7.85 -4.04 -21.17
C TYR A 90 -9.29 -4.25 -20.72
N PHE A 91 -9.55 -4.28 -19.42
CA PHE A 91 -10.91 -4.51 -18.90
C PHE A 91 -11.72 -3.21 -18.80
N PHE A 92 -11.10 -2.12 -18.36
CA PHE A 92 -11.73 -0.79 -18.25
C PHE A 92 -11.42 0.11 -19.44
N ALA A 93 -10.52 -0.27 -20.35
CA ALA A 93 -10.08 0.49 -21.53
C ALA A 93 -9.67 1.94 -21.19
N LEU A 94 -8.99 2.14 -20.03
CA LEU A 94 -8.57 3.45 -19.59
C LEU A 94 -7.55 4.06 -20.54
N THR A 95 -7.73 5.34 -20.85
CA THR A 95 -6.76 6.12 -21.60
C THR A 95 -5.47 6.32 -20.76
N PRO A 96 -4.31 6.59 -21.39
CA PRO A 96 -3.07 6.86 -20.65
C PRO A 96 -3.18 7.99 -19.62
N ASN A 97 -4.03 9.00 -19.89
CA ASN A 97 -4.30 10.10 -18.96
C ASN A 97 -5.11 9.62 -17.75
N MET A 98 -6.13 8.80 -17.97
CA MET A 98 -6.92 8.20 -16.88
C MET A 98 -6.07 7.26 -16.03
N LEU A 99 -5.14 6.54 -16.65
CA LEU A 99 -4.23 5.67 -15.91
C LEU A 99 -3.30 6.47 -14.98
N SER A 100 -2.72 7.58 -15.47
CA SER A 100 -1.92 8.46 -14.61
C SER A 100 -2.74 9.07 -13.47
N LEU A 101 -4.00 9.38 -13.71
CA LEU A 101 -4.93 9.89 -12.71
C LEU A 101 -5.27 8.81 -11.66
N LEU A 102 -5.42 7.55 -12.06
CA LEU A 102 -5.61 6.43 -11.13
C LEU A 102 -4.50 6.37 -10.07
N PHE A 103 -3.24 6.42 -10.49
CA PHE A 103 -2.11 6.42 -9.57
C PHE A 103 -2.01 7.70 -8.74
N THR A 104 -2.34 8.85 -9.32
CA THR A 104 -2.37 10.11 -8.57
C THR A 104 -3.45 10.09 -7.49
N CYS A 105 -4.65 9.60 -7.81
CA CYS A 105 -5.73 9.42 -6.84
C CYS A 105 -5.34 8.45 -5.72
N ALA A 106 -4.60 7.38 -6.02
CA ALA A 106 -4.10 6.46 -5.01
C ALA A 106 -3.14 7.16 -4.03
N ILE A 107 -2.24 8.00 -4.52
CA ILE A 107 -1.33 8.79 -3.65
C ILE A 107 -2.12 9.74 -2.75
N VAL A 108 -3.08 10.46 -3.32
CA VAL A 108 -3.94 11.39 -2.55
C VAL A 108 -4.78 10.63 -1.53
N GLY A 109 -5.37 9.48 -1.91
CA GLY A 109 -6.11 8.61 -1.01
C GLY A 109 -5.26 8.13 0.17
N MET A 110 -4.02 7.71 -0.08
CA MET A 110 -3.07 7.28 0.96
C MET A 110 -2.74 8.42 1.94
N ILE A 111 -2.54 9.65 1.46
CA ILE A 111 -2.30 10.83 2.30
C ILE A 111 -3.54 11.12 3.16
N CYS A 112 -4.73 11.15 2.56
CA CYS A 112 -5.98 11.38 3.26
C CYS A 112 -6.27 10.28 4.29
N GLY A 113 -6.08 9.01 3.91
CA GLY A 113 -6.25 7.85 4.80
C GLY A 113 -5.30 7.89 6.00
N SER A 114 -4.04 8.23 5.77
CA SER A 114 -3.06 8.37 6.85
C SER A 114 -3.41 9.52 7.81
N ALA A 115 -3.91 10.63 7.30
CA ALA A 115 -4.39 11.75 8.12
C ALA A 115 -5.65 11.37 8.92
N ALA A 116 -6.58 10.63 8.30
CA ALA A 116 -7.81 10.16 8.93
C ALA A 116 -7.57 9.04 9.98
N SER A 117 -6.45 8.34 9.90
CA SER A 117 -6.13 7.23 10.82
C SER A 117 -6.06 7.67 12.28
N ARG A 118 -5.58 8.90 12.56
CA ARG A 118 -5.48 9.45 13.92
C ARG A 118 -6.85 9.65 14.57
N PRO A 119 -7.79 10.43 13.99
CA PRO A 119 -9.12 10.59 14.60
C PRO A 119 -9.90 9.27 14.65
N LEU A 120 -9.79 8.40 13.64
CA LEU A 120 -10.43 7.09 13.67
C LEU A 120 -9.93 6.22 14.82
N SER A 121 -8.62 6.19 15.06
CA SER A 121 -8.04 5.44 16.17
C SER A 121 -8.41 6.01 17.56
N ALA A 122 -8.74 7.29 17.64
CA ALA A 122 -9.23 7.90 18.86
C ALA A 122 -10.71 7.57 19.16
N LEU A 123 -11.50 7.36 18.10
CA LEU A 123 -12.93 6.97 18.22
C LEU A 123 -13.10 5.48 18.57
N MET A 124 -12.15 4.63 18.14
CA MET A 124 -12.25 3.20 18.37
C MET A 124 -11.38 2.76 19.55
N THR A 125 -11.99 2.15 20.53
CA THR A 125 -11.31 1.65 21.75
C THR A 125 -10.35 0.50 21.42
N GLU A 126 -10.67 -0.32 20.41
CA GLU A 126 -9.85 -1.47 20.02
C GLU A 126 -9.21 -1.28 18.63
N LYS A 127 -7.90 -1.18 18.61
CA LYS A 127 -7.09 -1.07 17.37
C LYS A 127 -7.28 -2.24 16.40
N LYS A 128 -7.64 -3.43 16.94
CA LYS A 128 -7.94 -4.62 16.15
C LYS A 128 -9.14 -4.42 15.24
N VAL A 129 -10.20 -3.80 15.77
CA VAL A 129 -11.45 -3.53 15.01
C VAL A 129 -11.16 -2.54 13.89
N LEU A 130 -10.38 -1.50 14.15
CA LEU A 130 -9.98 -0.52 13.13
C LEU A 130 -9.20 -1.18 12.00
N PHE A 131 -8.28 -2.08 12.32
CA PHE A 131 -7.49 -2.80 11.33
C PHE A 131 -8.37 -3.70 10.45
N ILE A 132 -9.27 -4.48 11.06
CA ILE A 132 -10.20 -5.35 10.32
C ILE A 132 -11.14 -4.52 9.45
N ALA A 133 -11.70 -3.42 9.97
CA ALA A 133 -12.56 -2.52 9.21
C ALA A 133 -11.83 -1.93 8.00
N GLY A 134 -10.57 -1.49 8.16
CA GLY A 134 -9.75 -0.99 7.06
C GLY A 134 -9.48 -2.04 5.98
N MET A 135 -9.21 -3.29 6.38
CA MET A 135 -9.02 -4.39 5.43
C MET A 135 -10.31 -4.72 4.65
N CYS A 136 -11.46 -4.74 5.34
CA CYS A 136 -12.76 -4.94 4.68
C CYS A 136 -13.08 -3.78 3.71
N TRP A 137 -12.80 -2.54 4.13
CA TRP A 137 -12.96 -1.34 3.31
C TRP A 137 -12.10 -1.42 2.05
N TYR A 138 -10.82 -1.70 2.20
CA TYR A 138 -9.90 -1.90 1.08
C TYR A 138 -10.41 -2.98 0.11
N ALA A 139 -10.73 -4.16 0.60
CA ALA A 139 -11.22 -5.26 -0.22
C ALA A 139 -12.52 -4.91 -0.96
N PHE A 140 -13.44 -4.21 -0.29
CA PHE A 140 -14.71 -3.77 -0.89
C PHE A 140 -14.48 -2.78 -2.04
N PHE A 141 -13.75 -1.68 -1.80
CA PHE A 141 -13.56 -0.65 -2.82
C PHE A 141 -12.67 -1.09 -3.99
N THR A 142 -11.74 -2.01 -3.76
CA THR A 142 -10.94 -2.59 -4.84
C THR A 142 -11.78 -3.50 -5.75
N SER A 143 -12.76 -4.21 -5.19
CA SER A 143 -13.48 -5.27 -5.92
C SER A 143 -14.84 -4.82 -6.46
N VAL A 144 -15.51 -3.86 -5.81
CA VAL A 144 -16.91 -3.54 -6.08
C VAL A 144 -17.18 -3.16 -7.54
N ILE A 145 -16.36 -2.29 -8.13
CA ILE A 145 -16.58 -1.85 -9.52
C ILE A 145 -16.29 -2.98 -10.53
N ILE A 146 -15.30 -3.82 -10.23
CA ILE A 146 -14.99 -5.00 -11.07
C ILE A 146 -16.19 -5.95 -11.08
N ILE A 147 -16.74 -6.24 -9.89
CA ILE A 147 -17.91 -7.14 -9.73
C ILE A 147 -19.14 -6.55 -10.42
N LEU A 148 -19.42 -5.26 -10.22
CA LEU A 148 -20.58 -4.61 -10.86
C LEU A 148 -20.48 -4.61 -12.38
N LYS A 149 -19.27 -4.44 -12.93
CA LYS A 149 -19.05 -4.53 -14.38
C LYS A 149 -19.23 -5.95 -14.90
N LEU A 150 -18.75 -6.96 -14.17
CA LEU A 150 -18.96 -8.38 -14.53
C LEU A 150 -20.43 -8.80 -14.49
N LEU A 151 -21.21 -8.22 -13.58
CA LEU A 151 -22.66 -8.47 -13.47
C LEU A 151 -23.49 -7.69 -14.50
N GLY A 152 -22.87 -6.82 -15.32
CA GLY A 152 -23.59 -5.99 -16.27
C GLY A 152 -24.45 -4.89 -15.61
N ALA A 153 -24.18 -4.57 -14.35
CA ALA A 153 -24.94 -3.57 -13.59
C ALA A 153 -24.46 -2.13 -13.85
N LEU A 154 -23.36 -1.94 -14.57
CA LEU A 154 -22.83 -0.64 -14.93
C LEU A 154 -23.30 -0.23 -16.33
N PRO A 155 -23.50 1.08 -16.59
CA PRO A 155 -23.85 1.57 -17.92
C PRO A 155 -22.73 1.27 -18.93
N ASP A 156 -23.08 1.20 -20.21
CA ASP A 156 -22.13 0.95 -21.32
C ASP A 156 -21.18 2.12 -21.62
N ASP A 157 -21.30 3.21 -20.86
CA ASP A 157 -20.43 4.37 -20.97
C ASP A 157 -19.05 4.08 -20.36
N ALA A 158 -18.08 3.79 -21.25
CA ALA A 158 -16.73 3.45 -20.86
C ALA A 158 -16.03 4.57 -20.07
N GLU A 159 -16.36 5.84 -20.35
CA GLU A 159 -15.76 6.98 -19.67
C GLU A 159 -16.28 7.07 -18.23
N LEU A 160 -17.59 6.98 -18.03
CA LEU A 160 -18.20 6.99 -16.69
C LEU A 160 -17.68 5.83 -15.84
N VAL A 161 -17.63 4.64 -16.40
CA VAL A 161 -17.13 3.43 -15.70
C VAL A 161 -15.66 3.57 -15.36
N GLY A 162 -14.86 4.17 -16.23
CA GLY A 162 -13.47 4.50 -15.98
C GLY A 162 -13.30 5.45 -14.78
N TRP A 163 -14.08 6.50 -14.70
CA TRP A 163 -14.08 7.43 -13.57
C TRP A 163 -14.50 6.75 -12.25
N LEU A 164 -15.54 5.93 -12.27
CA LEU A 164 -15.98 5.16 -11.11
C LEU A 164 -14.87 4.23 -10.62
N TYR A 165 -14.15 3.56 -11.53
CA TYR A 165 -13.02 2.71 -11.19
C TYR A 165 -11.86 3.51 -10.57
N ILE A 166 -11.51 4.69 -11.12
CA ILE A 166 -10.46 5.55 -10.61
C ILE A 166 -10.77 6.01 -9.19
N ILE A 167 -11.99 6.44 -8.93
CA ILE A 167 -12.40 6.92 -7.61
C ILE A 167 -12.45 5.76 -6.61
N SER A 168 -13.07 4.66 -6.97
CA SER A 168 -13.21 3.51 -6.08
C SER A 168 -11.87 2.84 -5.78
N SER A 169 -11.17 2.42 -6.82
CA SER A 169 -9.94 1.64 -6.71
C SER A 169 -8.68 2.52 -6.56
N GLY A 170 -8.71 3.78 -7.02
CA GLY A 170 -7.63 4.72 -6.80
C GLY A 170 -7.71 5.39 -5.43
N PHE A 171 -8.76 6.13 -5.15
CA PHE A 171 -8.86 6.96 -3.95
C PHE A 171 -9.34 6.21 -2.71
N PHE A 172 -10.44 5.45 -2.80
CA PHE A 172 -11.03 4.82 -1.62
C PHE A 172 -10.34 3.52 -1.19
N SER A 173 -9.56 2.86 -2.06
CA SER A 173 -8.81 1.67 -1.68
C SER A 173 -7.42 1.98 -1.13
N ALA A 174 -6.94 3.21 -1.27
CA ALA A 174 -5.63 3.64 -0.78
C ALA A 174 -5.71 4.10 0.68
#